data_909f58d034a907983b35abcdc487d12e
#
_entry.id   909f58d034a907983b35abcdc487d12e
#
_cell.length_a   1.000
_cell.length_b   1.000
_cell.length_c   1.000
_cell.angle_alpha   90.00
_cell.angle_beta   90.00
_cell.angle_gamma   90.00
#
_symmetry.space_group_name_H-M   'P 1'
#
loop_
_entity.id
_entity.type
_entity.pdbx_description
1 polymer ?
#
loop_
_entity_poly.entity_id
_entity_poly.type
_entity_poly.pdbx_seq_one_letter_code
_entity_poly.pdbx_strand_id
1 'polypeptide(L)' 'MKKISAKQQQILDYISSYSLEHGYPPSVREIGAEMGLRSPSTVHAHLKKLQEAGYLEPNEHKSRALTPVSG' A
#
# COMPACT_ATOMS: atom_id res chain seq x y z
N MET A 1 -7.04 13.98 4.36
CA MET A 1 -7.09 12.57 3.98
C MET A 1 -8.22 11.87 4.71
N LYS A 2 -8.79 10.86 4.09
CA LYS A 2 -9.90 10.14 4.69
C LYS A 2 -9.42 9.14 5.72
N LYS A 3 -10.31 8.83 6.64
CA LYS A 3 -10.03 7.83 7.67
C LYS A 3 -9.96 6.43 7.04
N ILE A 4 -9.02 5.62 7.52
CA ILE A 4 -8.84 4.26 7.00
C ILE A 4 -8.94 3.26 8.15
N SER A 5 -9.12 2.00 7.79
CA SER A 5 -9.23 0.93 8.78
C SER A 5 -7.87 0.61 9.40
N ALA A 6 -7.89 -0.14 10.50
CA ALA A 6 -6.67 -0.55 11.17
C ALA A 6 -5.79 -1.39 10.25
N LYS A 7 -6.40 -2.29 9.47
CA LYS A 7 -5.66 -3.11 8.52
C LYS A 7 -5.01 -2.26 7.45
N GLN A 8 -5.74 -1.27 6.94
CA GLN A 8 -5.21 -0.37 5.92
C GLN A 8 -4.07 0.49 6.50
N GLN A 9 -4.19 0.90 7.76
CA GLN A 9 -3.12 1.64 8.40
C GLN A 9 -1.86 0.78 8.54
N GLN A 10 -2.01 -0.50 8.87
CA GLN A 10 -0.88 -1.41 8.95
C GLN A 10 -0.19 -1.57 7.61
N ILE A 11 -0.98 -1.68 6.54
CA ILE A 11 -0.44 -1.79 5.19
C ILE A 11 0.34 -0.52 4.84
N LEU A 12 -0.24 0.63 5.13
CA LEU A 12 0.41 1.90 4.85
C LEU A 12 1.73 2.03 5.60
N ASP A 13 1.73 1.67 6.89
CA ASP A 13 2.94 1.72 7.70
C ASP A 13 4.01 0.79 7.14
N TYR A 14 3.62 -0.39 6.72
CA TYR A 14 4.54 -1.34 6.14
C TYR A 14 5.15 -0.80 4.85
N ILE A 15 4.31 -0.26 3.97
CA ILE A 15 4.78 0.33 2.71
C ILE A 15 5.77 1.45 2.98
N SER A 16 5.44 2.33 3.92
CA SER A 16 6.30 3.47 4.24
C SER A 16 7.65 3.03 4.80
N SER A 17 7.63 2.10 5.75
CA SER A 17 8.87 1.59 6.35
C SER A 17 9.72 0.87 5.33
N TYR A 18 9.08 0.05 4.50
CA TYR A 18 9.79 -0.70 3.48
C TYR A 18 10.45 0.26 2.47
N SER A 19 9.71 1.27 2.05
CA SER A 19 10.23 2.24 1.10
C SER A 19 11.43 3.00 1.64
N LEU A 20 11.38 3.38 2.92
CA LEU A 20 12.49 4.06 3.56
C LEU A 20 13.72 3.16 3.66
N GLU A 21 13.51 1.89 3.97
CA GLU A 21 14.61 0.96 4.18
C GLU A 21 15.25 0.54 2.87
N HIS A 22 14.43 0.28 1.86
CA HIS A 22 14.91 -0.31 0.60
C HIS A 22 15.03 0.69 -0.55
N GLY A 23 14.45 1.85 -0.43
CA GLY A 23 14.46 2.85 -1.49
C GLY A 23 13.43 2.60 -2.58
N TYR A 24 12.55 1.63 -2.40
CA TYR A 24 11.44 1.34 -3.32
C TYR A 24 10.32 0.67 -2.54
N PRO A 25 9.08 0.75 -3.04
CA PRO A 25 7.95 0.17 -2.31
C PRO A 25 7.90 -1.36 -2.44
N PRO A 26 7.23 -2.05 -1.51
CA PRO A 26 7.09 -3.49 -1.57
C PRO A 26 6.13 -3.91 -2.68
N SER A 27 6.23 -5.15 -3.12
CA SER A 27 5.32 -5.70 -4.10
C SER A 27 4.00 -6.08 -3.42
N VAL A 28 2.97 -6.29 -4.24
CA VAL A 28 1.68 -6.76 -3.74
C VAL A 28 1.86 -8.09 -3.01
N ARG A 29 2.70 -8.97 -3.54
CA ARG A 29 2.97 -10.27 -2.92
C ARG A 29 3.58 -10.11 -1.53
N GLU A 30 4.53 -9.20 -1.41
CA GLU A 30 5.19 -8.95 -0.13
C GLU A 30 4.21 -8.38 0.89
N ILE A 31 3.35 -7.49 0.47
CA ILE A 31 2.32 -6.93 1.33
C ILE A 31 1.39 -8.04 1.80
N GLY A 32 0.96 -8.89 0.88
CA GLY A 32 0.08 -10.00 1.22
C GLY A 32 0.70 -10.93 2.24
N ALA A 33 1.97 -11.26 2.05
CA ALA A 33 2.69 -12.13 2.97
C ALA A 33 2.80 -11.51 4.36
N GLU A 34 3.12 -10.23 4.40
CA GLU A 34 3.29 -9.51 5.67
C GLU A 34 1.96 -9.40 6.42
N MET A 35 0.88 -9.18 5.70
CA MET A 35 -0.43 -8.98 6.30
C MET A 35 -1.20 -10.28 6.51
N GLY A 36 -0.65 -11.41 6.07
CA GLY A 36 -1.34 -12.69 6.18
C GLY A 36 -2.51 -12.83 5.23
N LEU A 37 -2.49 -12.11 4.12
CA LEU A 37 -3.55 -12.14 3.13
C LEU A 37 -3.18 -13.12 2.03
N ARG A 38 -4.07 -14.05 1.76
CA ARG A 38 -3.80 -15.09 0.74
C ARG A 38 -4.15 -14.67 -0.66
N SER A 39 -5.12 -13.79 -0.78
CA SER A 39 -5.63 -13.38 -2.08
C SER A 39 -5.03 -12.05 -2.51
N PRO A 40 -4.43 -11.99 -3.71
CA PRO A 40 -3.95 -10.70 -4.23
C PRO A 40 -5.09 -9.71 -4.40
N SER A 41 -6.29 -10.19 -4.67
CA SER A 41 -7.46 -9.31 -4.82
C SER A 41 -7.73 -8.52 -3.55
N THR A 42 -7.56 -9.15 -2.38
CA THR A 42 -7.74 -8.47 -1.11
C THR A 42 -6.71 -7.37 -0.92
N VAL A 43 -5.46 -7.64 -1.28
CA VAL A 43 -4.39 -6.65 -1.20
C VAL A 43 -4.72 -5.48 -2.11
N HIS A 44 -5.11 -5.76 -3.35
CA HIS A 44 -5.46 -4.70 -4.31
C HIS A 44 -6.62 -3.85 -3.80
N ALA A 45 -7.60 -4.47 -3.18
CA ALA A 45 -8.75 -3.74 -2.63
C ALA A 45 -8.30 -2.74 -1.57
N HIS A 46 -7.41 -3.16 -0.68
CA HIS A 46 -6.89 -2.26 0.35
C HIS A 46 -6.06 -1.14 -0.26
N LEU A 47 -5.23 -1.47 -1.25
CA LEU A 47 -4.38 -0.47 -1.89
C LEU A 47 -5.23 0.57 -2.63
N LYS A 48 -6.29 0.12 -3.29
CA LYS A 48 -7.19 1.03 -3.97
C LYS A 48 -7.83 2.00 -2.98
N LYS A 49 -8.26 1.49 -1.83
CA LYS A 49 -8.84 2.33 -0.80
C LYS A 49 -7.85 3.37 -0.28
N LEU A 50 -6.60 2.97 -0.11
CA LEU A 50 -5.56 3.89 0.33
C LEU A 50 -5.32 4.98 -0.72
N GLN A 51 -5.35 4.62 -1.99
CA GLN A 51 -5.20 5.61 -3.06
C GLN A 51 -6.37 6.57 -3.07
N GLU A 52 -7.59 6.06 -2.94
CA GLU A 52 -8.79 6.90 -2.90
C GLU A 52 -8.81 7.82 -1.70
N ALA A 53 -8.24 7.37 -0.60
CA ALA A 53 -8.18 8.18 0.62
C ALA A 53 -7.04 9.19 0.60
N GLY A 54 -6.17 9.13 -0.39
CA GLY A 54 -5.07 10.08 -0.55
C GLY A 54 -3.78 9.70 0.14
N TYR A 55 -3.66 8.47 0.62
CA TYR A 55 -2.45 8.01 1.31
C TYR A 55 -1.40 7.44 0.37
N LEU A 56 -1.83 6.94 -0.78
CA LEU A 56 -0.92 6.43 -1.81
C LEU A 56 -1.16 7.20 -3.10
N GLU A 57 -0.11 7.37 -3.88
CA GLU A 57 -0.25 8.06 -5.14
C GLU A 57 -0.97 7.18 -6.15
N PRO A 58 -1.93 7.76 -6.89
CA PRO A 58 -2.55 7.03 -7.98
C PRO A 58 -1.52 6.80 -9.08
N ASN A 59 -1.45 5.57 -9.55
CA ASN A 59 -0.50 5.24 -10.60
C ASN A 59 -1.17 4.26 -11.54
N GLU A 60 -1.64 4.78 -12.65
CA GLU A 60 -2.42 4.02 -13.61
C GLU A 60 -1.59 3.23 -14.58
N HIS A 61 -0.32 3.53 -14.67
CA HIS A 61 0.50 2.99 -15.75
C HIS A 61 1.62 2.08 -15.30
N LYS A 62 1.89 2.07 -14.01
CA LYS A 62 3.08 1.41 -13.51
C LYS A 62 2.73 0.38 -12.46
N SER A 63 3.55 -0.62 -12.38
CA SER A 63 3.47 -1.57 -11.29
C SER A 63 3.90 -0.94 -9.96
N ARG A 64 4.33 0.31 -9.99
CA ARG A 64 4.79 1.03 -8.80
C ARG A 64 3.71 1.91 -8.19
N ALA A 65 2.49 1.45 -8.24
CA ALA A 65 1.36 2.19 -7.69
C ALA A 65 1.39 2.29 -6.17
N LEU A 66 2.40 1.74 -5.54
CA LEU A 66 2.48 1.63 -4.09
C LEU A 66 3.32 2.72 -3.44
N THR A 67 3.71 3.74 -4.19
CA THR A 67 4.51 4.83 -3.64
C THR A 67 3.66 5.65 -2.68
N PRO A 68 4.09 5.81 -1.42
CA PRO A 68 3.35 6.66 -0.49
C PRO A 68 3.38 8.11 -0.92
N VAL A 69 2.30 8.81 -0.58
CA VAL A 69 2.23 10.25 -0.84
C VAL A 69 3.18 10.96 0.12
N SER A 70 4.11 11.73 -0.43
CA SER A 70 5.02 12.52 0.38
C SER A 70 4.31 13.78 0.83
N GLY A 71 4.29 13.98 2.11
CA GLY A 71 3.66 15.16 2.68
C GLY A 71 4.40 16.44 2.38
#